data_664fc9eefa33ad73341ac3993846b2e4
#
_entry.id   664fc9eefa33ad73341ac3993846b2e4
#
_cell.length_a   1.000
_cell.length_b   1.000
_cell.length_c   1.000
_cell.angle_alpha   90.00
_cell.angle_beta   90.00
_cell.angle_gamma   90.00
#
_symmetry.space_group_name_H-M   'P 1'
#
loop_
_entity.id
_entity.type
_entity.pdbx_description
1 polymer ?
#
loop_
_entity_poly.entity_id
_entity_poly.type
_entity_poly.pdbx_seq_one_letter_code
_entity_poly.pdbx_strand_id
1 'polypeptide(L)'
;GHFLQHPILAADLCHLLLSLRGNTATYNQIFCTAGPEIAESRTYYEMIADILNVELQINETPVDVHLKENPNSAPFLCHRIYDLAKLKASGAHVPATPLKEGLRQHAESLITSNA
;
A
#
# COMPACT_ATOMS: atom_id res chain seq x y z
N GLY A 1 -1.86 -11.21 11.31
CA GLY A 1 -1.73 -10.18 10.95
C GLY A 1 -1.45 -8.83 11.53
N HIS A 2 -0.38 -8.69 12.37
CA HIS A 2 -0.02 -7.40 12.97
C HIS A 2 1.09 -6.65 12.23
N PHE A 3 1.52 -7.13 11.06
CA PHE A 3 2.50 -6.41 10.25
C PHE A 3 1.89 -5.13 9.68
N LEU A 4 2.65 -4.03 9.78
CA LEU A 4 2.26 -2.75 9.25
C LEU A 4 2.56 -2.68 7.74
N GLN A 5 1.60 -2.19 6.99
CA GLN A 5 1.68 -1.96 5.55
C GLN A 5 1.50 -0.48 5.25
N HIS A 6 2.15 -0.02 4.20
CA HIS A 6 2.06 1.37 3.75
C HIS A 6 1.70 1.41 2.26
N PRO A 7 0.46 1.03 1.91
CA PRO A 7 0.03 0.87 0.54
C PRO A 7 -0.16 2.20 -0.18
N ILE A 8 -0.08 2.16 -1.51
CA ILE A 8 -0.32 3.29 -2.40
C ILE A 8 -1.31 2.89 -3.49
N LEU A 9 -2.24 3.78 -3.83
CA LEU A 9 -3.09 3.63 -4.99
C LEU A 9 -2.28 3.83 -6.27
N ALA A 10 -2.45 2.96 -7.27
CA ALA A 10 -1.72 3.04 -8.52
C ALA A 10 -1.92 4.37 -9.25
N ALA A 11 -3.13 4.93 -9.23
CA ALA A 11 -3.41 6.24 -9.81
C ALA A 11 -2.59 7.36 -9.13
N ASP A 12 -2.45 7.33 -7.81
CA ASP A 12 -1.60 8.28 -7.06
C ASP A 12 -0.13 8.16 -7.47
N LEU A 13 0.36 6.94 -7.66
CA LEU A 13 1.72 6.71 -8.15
C LEU A 13 1.90 7.28 -9.56
N CYS A 14 0.93 7.09 -10.46
CA CYS A 14 0.97 7.66 -11.80
C CYS A 14 1.01 9.20 -11.76
N HIS A 15 0.19 9.83 -10.94
CA HIS A 15 0.21 11.29 -10.76
C HIS A 15 1.54 11.78 -10.23
N LEU A 16 2.13 11.05 -9.27
CA LEU A 16 3.48 11.38 -8.77
C LEU A 16 4.50 11.31 -9.90
N LEU A 17 4.53 10.23 -10.67
CA LEU A 17 5.50 10.06 -11.77
C LEU A 17 5.35 11.18 -12.82
N LEU A 18 4.13 11.55 -13.18
CA LEU A 18 3.88 12.66 -14.10
C LEU A 18 4.35 14.01 -13.53
N SER A 19 4.24 14.22 -12.21
CA SER A 19 4.67 15.45 -11.55
C SER A 19 6.19 15.62 -11.48
N LEU A 20 6.95 14.55 -11.71
CA LEU A 20 8.43 14.63 -11.75
C LEU A 20 8.92 15.31 -13.03
N ARG A 21 8.13 15.32 -14.08
CA ARG A 21 8.50 15.93 -15.36
C ARG A 21 8.70 17.44 -15.19
N GLY A 22 9.89 17.90 -15.55
CA GLY A 22 10.26 19.32 -15.44
C GLY A 22 10.59 19.80 -14.02
N ASN A 23 10.48 18.93 -13.01
CA ASN A 23 10.91 19.22 -11.65
C ASN A 23 12.39 18.87 -11.48
N THR A 24 13.28 19.83 -11.70
CA THR A 24 14.75 19.63 -11.66
C THR A 24 15.26 19.21 -10.28
N ALA A 25 14.53 19.53 -9.20
CA ALA A 25 14.89 19.12 -7.84
C ALA A 25 14.82 17.60 -7.64
N THR A 26 14.14 16.89 -8.53
CA THR A 26 14.00 15.41 -8.48
C THR A 26 15.01 14.67 -9.35
N TYR A 27 15.77 15.38 -10.18
CA TYR A 27 16.69 14.74 -11.11
C TYR A 27 17.86 14.09 -10.39
N ASN A 28 18.24 12.89 -10.82
CA ASN A 28 19.31 12.08 -10.22
C ASN A 28 19.09 11.81 -8.70
N GLN A 29 17.86 11.80 -8.25
CA GLN A 29 17.49 11.52 -6.86
C GLN A 29 16.70 10.21 -6.75
N ILE A 30 16.82 9.57 -5.59
CA ILE A 30 16.01 8.40 -5.22
C ILE A 30 15.01 8.85 -4.15
N PHE A 31 13.75 8.50 -4.34
CA PHE A 31 12.66 8.79 -3.41
C PHE A 31 11.96 7.49 -3.00
N CYS A 32 11.58 7.42 -1.73
CA CYS A 32 10.56 6.47 -1.29
C CYS A 32 9.19 7.11 -1.45
N THR A 33 8.20 6.30 -1.82
CA THR A 33 6.82 6.74 -1.88
C THR A 33 5.87 5.66 -1.33
N ALA A 34 4.78 6.10 -0.78
CA ALA A 34 3.68 5.29 -0.29
C ALA A 34 2.41 6.14 -0.24
N GLY A 35 1.28 5.54 0.13
CA GLY A 35 0.04 6.28 0.37
C GLY A 35 0.07 7.09 1.66
N PRO A 36 -1.05 7.78 1.99
CA PRO A 36 -1.11 8.66 3.17
C PRO A 36 -1.26 7.92 4.49
N GLU A 37 -1.62 6.64 4.48
CA GLU A 37 -1.99 5.89 5.67
C GLU A 37 -1.19 4.60 5.82
N ILE A 38 -0.87 4.29 7.07
CA ILE A 38 -0.27 3.02 7.49
C ILE A 38 -1.36 2.20 8.17
N ALA A 39 -1.47 0.93 7.84
CA ALA A 39 -2.44 0.03 8.44
C ALA A 39 -1.83 -1.34 8.76
N GLU A 40 -2.32 -1.99 9.80
CA GLU A 40 -2.04 -3.40 10.02
C GLU A 40 -2.66 -4.24 8.89
N SER A 41 -2.02 -5.35 8.57
CA SER A 41 -2.54 -6.27 7.54
C SER A 41 -3.97 -6.73 7.86
N ARG A 42 -4.29 -6.97 9.13
CA ARG A 42 -5.65 -7.31 9.57
C ARG A 42 -6.65 -6.21 9.19
N THR A 43 -6.37 -4.97 9.57
CA THR A 43 -7.23 -3.81 9.27
C THR A 43 -7.41 -3.62 7.77
N TYR A 44 -6.36 -3.86 7.00
CA TYR A 44 -6.41 -3.82 5.54
C TYR A 44 -7.42 -4.83 4.97
N TYR A 45 -7.40 -6.07 5.44
CA TYR A 45 -8.36 -7.10 5.00
C TYR A 45 -9.78 -6.83 5.51
N GLU A 46 -9.93 -6.29 6.72
CA GLU A 46 -11.23 -5.87 7.26
C GLU A 46 -11.87 -4.78 6.39
N MET A 47 -11.08 -3.80 5.94
CA MET A 47 -11.56 -2.78 5.00
C MET A 47 -12.03 -3.37 3.67
N ILE A 48 -11.30 -4.34 3.12
CA ILE A 48 -11.68 -5.01 1.87
C ILE A 48 -12.98 -5.78 2.06
N ALA A 49 -13.11 -6.54 3.14
CA ALA A 49 -14.32 -7.31 3.44
C ALA A 49 -15.55 -6.40 3.60
N ASP A 50 -15.38 -5.27 4.26
CA ASP A 50 -16.40 -4.24 4.43
C ASP A 50 -16.85 -3.64 3.08
N ILE A 51 -15.89 -3.31 2.21
CA ILE A 51 -16.18 -2.79 0.86
C ILE A 51 -16.95 -3.81 0.00
N LEU A 52 -16.57 -5.08 0.09
CA LEU A 52 -17.19 -6.16 -0.68
C LEU A 52 -18.47 -6.71 -0.02
N ASN A 53 -18.79 -6.25 1.18
CA ASN A 53 -19.90 -6.75 2.00
C ASN A 53 -19.87 -8.26 2.18
N VAL A 54 -18.71 -8.80 2.54
CA VAL A 54 -18.49 -10.22 2.80
C VAL A 54 -17.99 -10.43 4.23
N GLU A 55 -18.30 -11.59 4.79
CA GLU A 55 -17.76 -12.00 6.09
C GLU A 55 -16.28 -12.34 5.95
N LEU A 56 -15.45 -11.76 6.81
CA LEU A 56 -14.02 -12.02 6.85
C LEU A 56 -13.70 -13.14 7.85
N GLN A 57 -13.05 -14.18 7.36
CA GLN A 57 -12.48 -15.23 8.19
C GLN A 57 -10.96 -15.13 8.17
N ILE A 58 -10.35 -14.84 9.32
CA ILE A 58 -8.90 -14.73 9.46
C ILE A 58 -8.37 -15.92 10.25
N ASN A 59 -7.46 -16.67 9.65
CA ASN A 59 -6.67 -17.67 10.31
C ASN A 59 -5.27 -17.12 10.57
N GLU A 60 -4.91 -16.98 11.84
CA GLU A 60 -3.59 -16.51 12.23
C GLU A 60 -2.66 -17.70 12.48
N THR A 61 -1.50 -17.69 11.83
CA THR A 61 -0.45 -18.66 12.04
C THR A 61 0.75 -17.97 12.70
N PRO A 62 1.30 -18.50 13.81
CA PRO A 62 2.52 -17.97 14.39
C PRO A 62 3.66 -17.92 13.38
N VAL A 63 4.47 -16.85 13.44
CA VAL A 63 5.54 -16.60 12.47
C VAL A 63 6.55 -17.73 12.42
N ASP A 64 6.93 -18.28 13.55
CA ASP A 64 7.86 -19.40 13.66
C ASP A 64 7.32 -20.67 13.00
N VAL A 65 6.04 -20.95 13.14
CA VAL A 65 5.36 -22.07 12.47
C VAL A 65 5.35 -21.86 10.97
N HIS A 66 4.92 -20.68 10.51
CA HIS A 66 4.88 -20.35 9.08
C HIS A 66 6.27 -20.43 8.42
N LEU A 67 7.32 -19.95 9.10
CA LEU A 67 8.69 -19.98 8.58
C LEU A 67 9.29 -21.40 8.48
N LYS A 68 8.85 -22.33 9.33
CA LYS A 68 9.28 -23.74 9.21
C LYS A 68 8.74 -24.36 7.92
N GLU A 69 7.52 -24.03 7.55
CA GLU A 69 6.87 -24.54 6.33
C GLU A 69 7.28 -23.74 5.08
N ASN A 70 7.54 -22.44 5.24
CA ASN A 70 7.81 -21.50 4.16
C ASN A 70 9.06 -20.65 4.46
N PRO A 71 10.28 -21.21 4.50
CA PRO A 71 11.49 -20.48 4.90
C PRO A 71 11.81 -19.30 3.99
N ASN A 72 11.42 -19.34 2.73
CA ASN A 72 11.66 -18.27 1.75
C ASN A 72 10.76 -17.04 1.99
N SER A 73 9.77 -17.10 2.87
CA SER A 73 8.90 -15.96 3.17
C SER A 73 9.47 -15.00 4.22
N ALA A 74 10.59 -15.32 4.86
CA ALA A 74 11.21 -14.49 5.89
C ALA A 74 11.37 -13.00 5.49
N PRO A 75 11.83 -12.64 4.26
CA PRO A 75 11.97 -11.25 3.86
C PRO A 75 10.65 -10.47 3.75
N PHE A 76 9.52 -11.18 3.69
CA PHE A 76 8.19 -10.58 3.54
C PHE A 76 7.45 -10.41 4.88
N LEU A 77 7.95 -11.04 5.95
CA LEU A 77 7.37 -10.99 7.29
C LEU A 77 7.98 -9.84 8.10
N CYS A 78 7.67 -8.62 7.71
CA CYS A 78 8.20 -7.41 8.34
C CYS A 78 7.21 -6.25 8.23
N HIS A 79 7.42 -5.24 9.09
CA HIS A 79 6.76 -3.95 8.92
C HIS A 79 7.35 -3.22 7.70
N ARG A 80 6.47 -2.60 6.91
CA ARG A 80 6.86 -1.82 5.74
C ARG A 80 6.30 -0.42 5.87
N ILE A 81 7.14 0.47 6.35
CA ILE A 81 6.81 1.88 6.56
C ILE A 81 7.88 2.72 5.86
N TYR A 82 7.46 3.75 5.14
CA TYR A 82 8.35 4.61 4.38
C TYR A 82 8.29 6.05 4.87
N ASP A 83 9.43 6.70 4.95
CA ASP A 83 9.53 8.12 5.22
C ASP A 83 9.37 8.91 3.90
N LEU A 84 8.36 9.76 3.86
CA LEU A 84 8.02 10.57 2.68
C LEU A 84 8.54 12.02 2.78
N ALA A 85 9.33 12.36 3.79
CA ALA A 85 9.79 13.72 4.03
C ALA A 85 10.58 14.28 2.83
N LYS A 86 11.48 13.50 2.24
CA LYS A 86 12.25 13.89 1.06
C LYS A 86 11.34 14.16 -0.15
N LEU A 87 10.34 13.31 -0.37
CA LEU A 87 9.37 13.47 -1.45
C LEU A 87 8.56 14.75 -1.25
N LYS A 88 8.04 14.98 -0.05
CA LYS A 88 7.28 16.20 0.29
C LYS A 88 8.09 17.47 0.06
N ALA A 89 9.37 17.45 0.43
CA ALA A 89 10.28 18.59 0.24
C ALA A 89 10.63 18.88 -1.23
N SER A 90 10.48 17.90 -2.13
CA SER A 90 10.83 18.06 -3.55
C SER A 90 9.81 18.84 -4.37
N GLY A 91 8.61 19.08 -3.84
CA GLY A 91 7.50 19.70 -4.59
C GLY A 91 6.79 18.76 -5.57
N ALA A 92 7.17 17.48 -5.62
CA ALA A 92 6.44 16.47 -6.39
C ALA A 92 5.05 16.21 -5.79
N HIS A 93 4.16 15.63 -6.59
CA HIS A 93 2.84 15.20 -6.11
C HIS A 93 2.97 14.14 -5.02
N VAL A 94 2.42 14.40 -3.86
CA VAL A 94 2.39 13.44 -2.75
C VAL A 94 1.10 12.64 -2.81
N PRO A 95 1.16 11.30 -2.83
CA PRO A 95 -0.05 10.46 -2.78
C PRO A 95 -0.93 10.83 -1.59
N ALA A 96 -2.22 11.08 -1.84
CA ALA A 96 -3.14 11.60 -0.83
C ALA A 96 -4.49 10.87 -0.78
N THR A 97 -4.72 9.88 -1.64
CA THR A 97 -5.97 9.13 -1.61
C THR A 97 -6.06 8.30 -0.34
N PRO A 98 -7.10 8.49 0.51
CA PRO A 98 -7.29 7.69 1.71
C PRO A 98 -7.35 6.19 1.40
N LEU A 99 -6.81 5.36 2.29
CA LEU A 99 -6.67 3.92 2.07
C LEU A 99 -8.00 3.25 1.70
N LYS A 100 -9.05 3.49 2.47
CA LYS A 100 -10.37 2.89 2.21
C LYS A 100 -10.94 3.30 0.85
N GLU A 101 -10.76 4.56 0.46
CA GLU A 101 -11.19 5.06 -0.85
C GLU A 101 -10.38 4.41 -1.99
N GLY A 102 -9.07 4.29 -1.84
CA GLY A 102 -8.21 3.61 -2.83
C GLY A 102 -8.59 2.14 -2.99
N LEU A 103 -8.86 1.44 -1.89
CA LEU A 103 -9.33 0.05 -1.93
C LEU A 103 -10.69 -0.08 -2.61
N ARG A 104 -11.61 0.85 -2.35
CA ARG A 104 -12.94 0.88 -3.01
C ARG A 104 -12.79 1.04 -4.52
N GLN A 105 -12.00 2.01 -4.97
CA GLN A 105 -11.75 2.24 -6.40
C GLN A 105 -11.12 1.02 -7.07
N HIS A 106 -10.16 0.39 -6.41
CA HIS A 106 -9.52 -0.82 -6.93
C HIS A 106 -10.49 -1.99 -7.04
N ALA A 107 -11.29 -2.25 -5.99
CA ALA A 107 -12.31 -3.29 -6.01
C ALA A 107 -13.35 -3.08 -7.11
N GLU A 108 -13.85 -1.86 -7.26
CA GLU A 108 -14.80 -1.49 -8.33
C GLU A 108 -14.20 -1.72 -9.73
N SER A 109 -12.93 -1.38 -9.94
CA SER A 109 -12.27 -1.60 -11.22
C SER A 109 -12.15 -3.08 -11.59
N LEU A 110 -11.90 -3.95 -10.60
CA LEU A 110 -11.82 -5.39 -10.81
C LEU A 110 -13.20 -6.01 -11.10
N ILE A 111 -14.23 -5.57 -10.39
CA ILE A 111 -15.62 -6.02 -10.62
C ILE A 111 -16.08 -5.61 -12.01
N THR A 112 -15.84 -4.36 -12.41
CA THR A 112 -16.25 -3.83 -13.72
C THR A 112 -15.52 -4.52 -14.87
N SER A 113 -14.21 -4.82 -14.73
CA SER A 113 -13.43 -5.48 -15.79
C SER A 113 -13.79 -6.95 -15.99
N ASN A 114 -14.42 -7.59 -15.01
CA ASN A 114 -14.88 -8.98 -15.07
C ASN A 114 -16.37 -9.12 -15.40
N ALA A 115 -17.05 -8.02 -15.65
CA ALA A 115 -18.47 -8.01 -16.03
C ALA A 115 -18.69 -8.31 -17.51
#